data_6e44e8d06eabe0cc8b1de973a3ee917d
#
_entry.id   6e44e8d06eabe0cc8b1de973a3ee917d
#
_cell.length_a   1.000
_cell.length_b   1.000
_cell.length_c   1.000
_cell.angle_alpha   90.00
_cell.angle_beta   90.00
_cell.angle_gamma   90.00
#
_symmetry.space_group_name_H-M   'P 1'
#
loop_
_entity.id
_entity.type
_entity.pdbx_description
1 polymer ?
#
loop_
_entity_poly.entity_id
_entity_poly.type
_entity_poly.pdbx_seq_one_letter_code
_entity_poly.pdbx_strand_id
1 'polypeptide(L)' 'MPNYYSTSDLNLASAIIVSWYQLSHIQKDKGKGLFFFEPSHKLAKFTEDYFLWRIRLDPMEYSGSIKTLKNYLYNTP' A
#
# COMPACT_ATOMS: atom_id res chain seq x y z
N MET A 1 -3.54 -20.77 -6.81
CA MET A 1 -3.74 -19.35 -7.08
C MET A 1 -3.27 -18.52 -5.90
N PRO A 2 -2.38 -17.58 -6.11
CA PRO A 2 -1.97 -16.74 -4.98
C PRO A 2 -3.14 -15.84 -4.56
N ASN A 3 -3.35 -15.76 -3.26
CA ASN A 3 -4.33 -14.84 -2.70
C ASN A 3 -3.61 -13.55 -2.32
N TYR A 4 -3.63 -12.59 -3.23
CA TYR A 4 -2.99 -11.31 -2.95
C TYR A 4 -3.71 -10.60 -1.82
N TYR A 5 -2.94 -9.86 -1.03
CA TYR A 5 -3.53 -8.88 -0.14
C TYR A 5 -3.81 -7.62 -0.94
N SER A 6 -5.02 -7.10 -0.86
CA SER A 6 -5.36 -5.90 -1.64
C SER A 6 -6.01 -4.85 -0.77
N THR A 7 -5.81 -3.59 -1.14
CA THR A 7 -6.42 -2.48 -0.46
C THR A 7 -6.60 -1.31 -1.42
N SER A 8 -7.68 -0.56 -1.23
CA SER A 8 -7.88 0.70 -1.95
C SER A 8 -7.49 1.90 -1.08
N ASP A 9 -7.07 1.65 0.16
CA ASP A 9 -6.65 2.70 1.08
C ASP A 9 -5.25 3.16 0.72
N LEU A 10 -5.14 4.38 0.20
CA LEU A 10 -3.88 4.95 -0.23
C LEU A 10 -2.87 5.06 0.92
N ASN A 11 -3.35 5.42 2.10
CA ASN A 11 -2.49 5.56 3.26
C ASN A 11 -1.92 4.21 3.70
N LEU A 12 -2.76 3.18 3.74
CA LEU A 12 -2.30 1.85 4.10
C LEU A 12 -1.34 1.30 3.05
N ALA A 13 -1.67 1.46 1.76
CA ALA A 13 -0.78 1.01 0.69
C ALA A 13 0.59 1.66 0.80
N SER A 14 0.62 2.97 1.08
CA SER A 14 1.88 3.69 1.25
C SER A 14 2.68 3.19 2.44
N ALA A 15 2.00 2.91 3.56
CA ALA A 15 2.66 2.36 4.74
C ALA A 15 3.31 1.00 4.43
N ILE A 16 2.60 0.16 3.70
CA ILE A 16 3.11 -1.15 3.31
C ILE A 16 4.34 -1.02 2.43
N ILE A 17 4.28 -0.11 1.45
CA ILE A 17 5.38 0.08 0.50
C ILE A 17 6.65 0.58 1.20
N VAL A 18 6.53 1.57 2.08
CA VAL A 18 7.72 2.10 2.75
C VAL A 18 8.28 1.13 3.79
N SER A 19 7.53 0.09 4.13
CA SER A 19 8.00 -0.97 5.01
C SER A 19 8.61 -2.14 4.25
N TRP A 20 8.88 -1.95 2.94
CA TRP A 20 9.60 -2.89 2.08
C TRP A 20 8.84 -4.17 1.75
N TYR A 21 7.51 -4.15 1.81
CA TYR A 21 6.71 -5.27 1.31
C TYR A 21 6.52 -5.14 -0.20
N GLN A 22 6.40 -6.27 -0.85
CA GLN A 22 6.37 -6.34 -2.31
C GLN A 22 5.02 -5.95 -2.88
N LEU A 23 4.98 -4.83 -3.59
CA LEU A 23 3.81 -4.46 -4.38
C LEU A 23 3.80 -5.32 -5.64
N SER A 24 2.70 -6.04 -5.86
CA SER A 24 2.57 -6.89 -7.03
C SER A 24 2.12 -6.09 -8.24
N HIS A 25 0.99 -5.46 -8.11
CA HIS A 25 0.44 -4.67 -9.21
C HIS A 25 -0.63 -3.72 -8.68
N ILE A 26 -1.03 -2.78 -9.54
CA ILE A 26 -2.08 -1.81 -9.22
C ILE A 26 -3.16 -1.95 -10.28
N GLN A 27 -4.40 -2.07 -9.84
CA GLN A 27 -5.57 -2.06 -10.72
C GLN A 27 -6.25 -0.73 -10.59
N LYS A 28 -6.48 -0.06 -11.72
CA LYS A 28 -7.11 1.24 -11.72
C LYS A 28 -8.52 1.11 -12.27
N ASP A 29 -9.50 1.61 -11.54
CA ASP A 29 -10.89 1.56 -11.94
C ASP A 29 -11.57 2.88 -11.60
N LYS A 30 -11.97 3.63 -12.61
CA LYS A 30 -12.73 4.88 -12.47
C LYS A 30 -12.09 5.87 -11.50
N GLY A 31 -10.78 6.04 -11.61
CA GLY A 31 -10.06 6.98 -10.78
C GLY A 31 -9.65 6.45 -9.41
N LYS A 32 -10.06 5.23 -9.08
CA LYS A 32 -9.65 4.58 -7.84
C LYS A 32 -8.56 3.57 -8.13
N GLY A 33 -7.63 3.43 -7.19
CA GLY A 33 -6.59 2.41 -7.30
C GLY A 33 -6.83 1.29 -6.31
N LEU A 34 -6.60 0.08 -6.78
CA LEU A 34 -6.59 -1.10 -5.91
C LEU A 34 -5.18 -1.66 -5.95
N PHE A 35 -4.53 -1.70 -4.80
CA PHE A 35 -3.13 -2.07 -4.68
C PHE A 35 -3.01 -3.52 -4.19
N PHE A 36 -2.26 -4.33 -4.94
CA PHE A 36 -2.11 -5.75 -4.66
C PHE A 36 -0.70 -6.06 -4.19
N PHE A 37 -0.61 -6.75 -3.07
CA PHE A 37 0.69 -7.09 -2.45
C PHE A 37 0.85 -8.59 -2.36
N GLU A 38 2.10 -9.05 -2.44
CA GLU A 38 2.40 -10.45 -2.23
C GLU A 38 2.01 -10.85 -0.81
N PRO A 39 1.24 -11.92 -0.64
CA PRO A 39 0.79 -12.32 0.68
C PRO A 39 1.91 -12.92 1.52
N SER A 40 1.90 -12.63 2.82
CA SER A 40 2.85 -13.24 3.76
C SER A 40 2.30 -13.09 5.17
N HIS A 41 2.81 -13.93 6.07
CA HIS A 41 2.46 -13.80 7.47
C HIS A 41 2.94 -12.48 8.06
N LYS A 42 4.11 -12.01 7.60
CA LYS A 42 4.64 -10.72 8.06
C LYS A 42 3.76 -9.57 7.62
N LEU A 43 3.25 -9.62 6.40
CA LEU A 43 2.34 -8.58 5.91
C LEU A 43 1.04 -8.59 6.69
N ALA A 44 0.48 -9.78 6.97
CA ALA A 44 -0.74 -9.88 7.76
C ALA A 44 -0.54 -9.26 9.14
N LYS A 45 0.60 -9.53 9.78
CA LYS A 45 0.94 -8.96 11.08
C LYS A 45 1.11 -7.44 10.98
N PHE A 46 1.75 -6.98 9.92
CA PHE A 46 1.97 -5.56 9.70
C PHE A 46 0.63 -4.81 9.58
N THR A 47 -0.30 -5.33 8.80
CA THR A 47 -1.59 -4.68 8.62
C THR A 47 -2.38 -4.63 9.91
N GLU A 48 -2.32 -5.70 10.70
CA GLU A 48 -2.93 -5.70 12.02
C GLU A 48 -2.32 -4.62 12.91
N ASP A 49 -0.99 -4.55 12.95
CA ASP A 49 -0.29 -3.54 13.74
C ASP A 49 -0.60 -2.12 13.26
N TYR A 50 -0.77 -1.94 11.95
CA TYR A 50 -1.15 -0.65 11.39
C TYR A 50 -2.50 -0.19 11.96
N PHE A 51 -3.49 -1.05 11.93
CA PHE A 51 -4.82 -0.70 12.43
C PHE A 51 -4.84 -0.52 13.95
N LEU A 52 -3.89 -1.13 14.66
CA LEU A 52 -3.78 -0.98 16.11
C LEU A 52 -2.85 0.17 16.53
N TRP A 53 -2.40 0.96 15.57
CA TRP A 53 -1.52 2.12 15.82
C TRP A 53 -0.18 1.72 16.43
N ARG A 54 0.35 0.55 16.07
CA ARG A 54 1.58 0.00 16.65
C ARG A 54 2.78 0.14 15.74
N ILE A 55 2.64 0.77 14.58
CA ILE A 55 3.77 0.91 13.66
C ILE A 55 4.31 2.32 13.69
N ARG A 56 5.59 2.44 13.32
CA ARG A 56 6.26 3.72 13.17
C ARG A 56 6.87 3.78 11.79
N LEU A 57 6.67 4.90 11.13
CA LEU A 57 7.17 5.12 9.78
C LEU A 57 7.91 6.43 9.74
N ASP A 58 8.93 6.52 8.87
CA ASP A 58 9.56 7.79 8.59
C ASP A 58 8.54 8.71 7.92
N PRO A 59 8.23 9.87 8.50
CA PRO A 59 7.18 10.74 7.95
C PRO A 59 7.50 11.25 6.54
N MET A 60 8.76 11.46 6.22
CA MET A 60 9.14 11.92 4.88
C MET A 60 8.95 10.83 3.84
N GLU A 61 9.38 9.60 4.16
CA GLU A 61 9.20 8.47 3.26
C GLU A 61 7.74 8.16 3.04
N TYR A 62 6.97 8.19 4.13
CA TYR A 62 5.54 7.91 4.08
C TYR A 62 4.82 8.96 3.23
N SER A 63 5.07 10.23 3.51
CA SER A 63 4.47 11.33 2.75
C SER A 63 4.86 11.28 1.28
N GLY A 64 6.13 10.98 1.00
CA GLY A 64 6.62 10.84 -0.38
C GLY A 64 5.95 9.70 -1.13
N SER A 65 5.74 8.58 -0.45
CA SER A 65 5.06 7.44 -1.07
C SER A 65 3.61 7.77 -1.40
N ILE A 66 2.90 8.43 -0.48
CA ILE A 66 1.52 8.86 -0.73
C ILE A 66 1.46 9.74 -1.98
N LYS A 67 2.37 10.71 -2.08
CA LYS A 67 2.42 11.61 -3.21
C LYS A 67 2.71 10.87 -4.52
N THR A 68 3.65 9.93 -4.48
CA THR A 68 4.00 9.12 -5.65
C THR A 68 2.81 8.31 -6.14
N LEU A 69 2.09 7.66 -5.23
CA LEU A 69 0.92 6.85 -5.59
C LEU A 69 -0.21 7.74 -6.13
N LYS A 70 -0.43 8.89 -5.53
CA LYS A 70 -1.43 9.83 -6.05
C LYS A 70 -1.10 10.26 -7.47
N ASN A 71 0.16 10.59 -7.73
CA ASN A 71 0.59 10.99 -9.07
C ASN A 71 0.39 9.87 -10.06
N TYR A 72 0.69 8.64 -9.67
CA TYR A 72 0.47 7.48 -10.53
C TYR A 72 -1.01 7.37 -10.90
N LEU A 73 -1.91 7.50 -9.93
CA LEU A 73 -3.33 7.35 -10.17
C LEU A 73 -3.91 8.46 -11.06
N TYR A 74 -3.40 9.70 -10.91
CA TYR A 74 -3.91 10.81 -11.70
C TYR A 74 -3.34 10.89 -13.10
N ASN A 75 -2.10 10.44 -13.29
CA ASN A 75 -1.40 10.58 -14.56
C ASN A 75 -1.44 9.33 -15.43
N THR A 76 -1.96 8.22 -14.92
CA THR A 76 -2.05 6.98 -15.67
C THR A 76 -3.48 6.79 -16.15
N PRO A 77 -3.69 6.56 -17.46
CA PRO A 77 -5.03 6.37 -18.01
C PRO A 77 -5.77 5.18 -17.43
#